data_f662b6a428d64558c439fc59ed1bf72e
#
_entry.id   f662b6a428d64558c439fc59ed1bf72e
#
_cell.length_a   1.000
_cell.length_b   1.000
_cell.length_c   1.000
_cell.angle_alpha   90.00
_cell.angle_beta   90.00
_cell.angle_gamma   90.00
#
_symmetry.space_group_name_H-M   'P 1'
#
loop_
_entity.id
_entity.type
_entity.pdbx_description
1 polymer ?
#
loop_
_entity_poly.entity_id
_entity_poly.type
_entity_poly.pdbx_seq_one_letter_code
_entity_poly.pdbx_strand_id
1 'polypeptide(L)'
;MNVKCERFIVKGHVQGVGFRYHTFHQGLKLGLTGYAKNLNNGDVEVMACGTDAQIVAFSEWLQEGPRTATVEHVMQEPASYKPLRGFKIL
;
A
#
# COMPACT_ATOMS: atom_id res chain seq x y z
N MET A 1 -21.62 2.93 -5.37
CA MET A 1 -20.41 2.52 -4.61
C MET A 1 -19.35 3.59 -4.74
N ASN A 2 -18.86 4.06 -3.61
CA ASN A 2 -17.82 5.09 -3.62
C ASN A 2 -16.44 4.44 -3.64
N VAL A 3 -15.72 4.67 -4.71
CA VAL A 3 -14.33 4.25 -4.84
C VAL A 3 -13.45 5.46 -4.64
N LYS A 4 -12.42 5.32 -3.82
CA LYS A 4 -11.46 6.39 -3.55
C LYS A 4 -10.04 5.85 -3.64
N CYS A 5 -9.07 6.75 -3.72
CA CYS A 5 -7.66 6.40 -3.66
C CYS A 5 -7.02 7.04 -2.45
N GLU A 6 -6.11 6.30 -1.82
CA GLU A 6 -5.30 6.80 -0.71
C GLU A 6 -3.84 6.51 -1.00
N ARG A 7 -2.99 7.44 -0.62
CA ARG A 7 -1.54 7.31 -0.75
C ARG A 7 -0.94 7.07 0.62
N PHE A 8 -0.07 6.06 0.71
CA PHE A 8 0.60 5.71 1.97
C PHE A 8 2.10 5.86 1.78
N ILE A 9 2.77 6.40 2.79
CA ILE A 9 4.23 6.36 2.87
C ILE A 9 4.58 5.50 4.07
N VAL A 10 5.24 4.38 3.81
CA VAL A 10 5.59 3.41 4.84
C VAL A 10 7.07 3.55 5.16
N LYS A 11 7.37 3.82 6.43
CA LYS A 11 8.73 4.00 6.93
C LYS A 11 9.14 2.82 7.79
N GLY A 12 10.42 2.50 7.75
CA GLY A 12 10.99 1.41 8.55
C GLY A 12 11.94 0.57 7.73
N HIS A 13 12.15 -0.67 8.15
CA HIS A 13 12.93 -1.63 7.39
C HIS A 13 11.99 -2.33 6.40
N VAL A 14 11.76 -1.67 5.26
CA VAL A 14 10.72 -2.06 4.29
C VAL A 14 11.25 -2.26 2.87
N GLN A 15 12.53 -1.95 2.62
CA GLN A 15 13.14 -2.23 1.31
C GLN A 15 14.09 -3.42 1.43
N GLY A 16 14.13 -4.24 0.39
CA GLY A 16 15.00 -5.41 0.36
C GLY A 16 14.53 -6.59 1.20
N VAL A 17 13.26 -6.56 1.64
CA VAL A 17 12.69 -7.58 2.54
C VAL A 17 11.37 -8.16 1.99
N GLY A 18 11.08 -7.92 0.72
CA GLY A 18 9.86 -8.44 0.08
C GLY A 18 8.60 -7.67 0.42
N PHE A 19 8.71 -6.47 0.98
CA PHE A 19 7.55 -5.68 1.41
C PHE A 19 6.61 -5.36 0.24
N ARG A 20 7.16 -4.91 -0.91
CA ARG A 20 6.34 -4.58 -2.08
C ARG A 20 5.58 -5.79 -2.60
N TYR A 21 6.21 -6.96 -2.58
CA TYR A 21 5.59 -8.21 -3.03
C TYR A 21 4.43 -8.59 -2.13
N HIS A 22 4.62 -8.54 -0.81
CA HIS A 22 3.56 -8.85 0.15
C HIS A 22 2.42 -7.83 0.07
N THR A 23 2.76 -6.56 -0.13
CA THR A 23 1.77 -5.49 -0.31
C THR A 23 0.94 -5.72 -1.57
N PHE A 24 1.60 -6.11 -2.67
CA PHE A 24 0.93 -6.48 -3.91
C PHE A 24 -0.09 -7.60 -3.69
N HIS A 25 0.33 -8.66 -3.01
CA HIS A 25 -0.57 -9.79 -2.71
C HIS A 25 -1.76 -9.36 -1.85
N GLN A 26 -1.51 -8.57 -0.83
CA GLN A 26 -2.58 -8.10 0.04
C GLN A 26 -3.55 -7.20 -0.72
N GLY A 27 -3.03 -6.33 -1.58
CA GLY A 27 -3.87 -5.48 -2.43
C GLY A 27 -4.77 -6.30 -3.34
N LEU A 28 -4.23 -7.31 -4.01
CA LEU A 28 -5.02 -8.21 -4.85
C LEU A 28 -6.08 -8.96 -4.05
N LYS A 29 -5.69 -9.48 -2.89
CA LYS A 29 -6.60 -10.23 -2.02
C LYS A 29 -7.80 -9.38 -1.60
N LEU A 30 -7.59 -8.10 -1.35
CA LEU A 30 -8.65 -7.17 -0.95
C LEU A 30 -9.42 -6.59 -2.12
N GLY A 31 -9.01 -6.88 -3.35
CA GLY A 31 -9.69 -6.35 -4.54
C GLY A 31 -9.30 -4.91 -4.86
N LEU A 32 -8.18 -4.42 -4.34
CA LEU A 32 -7.70 -3.07 -4.59
C LEU A 32 -6.93 -3.00 -5.90
N THR A 33 -6.90 -1.80 -6.48
CA THR A 33 -5.96 -1.45 -7.54
C THR A 33 -4.95 -0.47 -6.97
N GLY A 34 -3.75 -0.44 -7.54
CA GLY A 34 -2.73 0.47 -7.06
C GLY A 34 -1.32 0.03 -7.39
N TYR A 35 -0.37 0.43 -6.56
CA TYR A 35 1.02 0.04 -6.73
C TYR A 35 1.80 0.19 -5.42
N ALA A 36 2.95 -0.47 -5.36
CA ALA A 36 3.94 -0.26 -4.32
C ALA A 36 5.28 0.07 -4.99
N LYS A 37 5.95 1.11 -4.50
CA LYS A 37 7.15 1.65 -5.12
C LYS A 37 8.18 2.03 -4.06
N ASN A 38 9.43 1.59 -4.22
CA ASN A 38 10.52 2.04 -3.36
C ASN A 38 10.85 3.51 -3.66
N LEU A 39 11.03 4.29 -2.60
CA LEU A 39 11.51 5.66 -2.71
C LEU A 39 13.00 5.69 -2.42
N ASN A 40 13.67 6.76 -2.88
CA ASN A 40 15.13 6.89 -2.73
C ASN A 40 15.58 7.04 -1.29
N ASN A 41 14.69 7.47 -0.39
CA ASN A 41 15.01 7.68 1.02
C ASN A 41 14.84 6.43 1.89
N GLY A 42 14.51 5.28 1.28
CA GLY A 42 14.31 4.04 2.02
C GLY A 42 12.86 3.72 2.34
N ASP A 43 11.94 4.65 2.12
CA ASP A 43 10.52 4.43 2.34
C ASP A 43 9.89 3.68 1.17
N VAL A 44 8.66 3.19 1.36
CA VAL A 44 7.85 2.62 0.29
C VAL A 44 6.60 3.47 0.13
N GLU A 45 6.32 3.89 -1.10
CA GLU A 45 5.07 4.56 -1.44
C GLU A 45 4.08 3.53 -1.91
N VAL A 46 2.87 3.57 -1.36
CA VAL A 46 1.79 2.68 -1.75
C VAL A 46 0.59 3.51 -2.16
N MET A 47 0.07 3.25 -3.36
CA MET A 47 -1.19 3.84 -3.82
C MET A 47 -2.22 2.74 -3.83
N ALA A 48 -3.39 2.98 -3.25
CA ALA A 48 -4.47 2.00 -3.25
C ALA A 48 -5.80 2.67 -3.54
N CYS A 49 -6.55 2.07 -4.43
CA CYS A 49 -7.88 2.56 -4.84
C CYS A 49 -8.90 1.45 -4.63
N GLY A 50 -10.01 1.79 -4.01
CA GLY A 50 -11.08 0.85 -3.72
C GLY A 50 -12.14 1.47 -2.84
N THR A 51 -13.01 0.64 -2.27
CA THR A 51 -14.05 1.09 -1.34
C THR A 51 -13.45 1.45 0.01
N ASP A 52 -14.20 2.17 0.83
CA ASP A 52 -13.75 2.51 2.19
C ASP A 52 -13.37 1.25 2.98
N ALA A 53 -14.19 0.21 2.92
CA ALA A 53 -13.92 -1.02 3.67
C ALA A 53 -12.63 -1.69 3.22
N GLN A 54 -12.37 -1.71 1.91
CA GLN A 54 -11.13 -2.27 1.36
C GLN A 54 -9.91 -1.46 1.79
N ILE A 55 -10.02 -0.12 1.75
CA ILE A 55 -8.93 0.77 2.15
C ILE A 55 -8.64 0.64 3.65
N VAL A 56 -9.67 0.56 4.49
CA VAL A 56 -9.49 0.40 5.94
C VAL A 56 -8.76 -0.90 6.25
N ALA A 57 -9.18 -2.01 5.65
CA ALA A 57 -8.52 -3.30 5.85
C ALA A 57 -7.07 -3.27 5.41
N PHE A 58 -6.78 -2.61 4.29
CA PHE A 58 -5.44 -2.47 3.77
C PHE A 58 -4.57 -1.60 4.67
N SER A 59 -5.11 -0.49 5.14
CA SER A 59 -4.42 0.41 6.07
C SER A 59 -4.02 -0.32 7.36
N GLU A 60 -4.94 -1.11 7.92
CA GLU A 60 -4.65 -1.90 9.11
C GLU A 60 -3.53 -2.90 8.87
N TRP A 61 -3.55 -3.57 7.72
CA TRP A 61 -2.50 -4.50 7.36
C TRP A 61 -1.14 -3.81 7.22
N LEU A 62 -1.12 -2.62 6.60
CA LEU A 62 0.12 -1.87 6.40
C LEU A 62 0.77 -1.46 7.72
N GLN A 63 -0.03 -1.15 8.75
CA GLN A 63 0.48 -0.77 10.07
C GLN A 63 1.34 -1.89 10.68
N GLU A 64 0.99 -3.12 10.42
CA GLU A 64 1.71 -4.29 10.92
C GLU A 64 2.76 -4.75 9.91
N GLY A 65 2.38 -4.86 8.65
CA GLY A 65 3.23 -5.33 7.58
C GLY A 65 3.50 -6.83 7.64
N PRO A 66 4.31 -7.35 6.70
CA PRO A 66 4.69 -8.75 6.69
C PRO A 66 5.78 -9.03 7.74
N ARG A 67 5.96 -10.31 8.07
CA ARG A 67 6.92 -10.74 9.09
C ARG A 67 8.36 -10.34 8.80
N THR A 68 8.72 -10.24 7.53
CA THR A 68 10.08 -9.93 7.09
C THR A 68 10.43 -8.45 7.17
N ALA A 69 9.43 -7.60 7.39
CA ALA A 69 9.60 -6.16 7.45
C ALA A 69 9.37 -5.64 8.87
N THR A 70 9.90 -4.46 9.15
CA THR A 70 9.60 -3.71 10.37
C THR A 70 9.02 -2.39 9.96
N VAL A 71 7.72 -2.21 10.21
CA VAL A 71 7.03 -0.96 9.91
C VAL A 71 7.07 -0.07 11.14
N GLU A 72 7.70 1.10 11.00
CA GLU A 72 7.85 2.04 12.10
C GLU A 72 6.76 3.10 12.08
N HIS A 73 6.37 3.53 10.88
CA HIS A 73 5.37 4.59 10.74
C HIS A 73 4.71 4.48 9.37
N VAL A 74 3.39 4.74 9.34
CA VAL A 74 2.63 4.81 8.09
C VAL A 74 1.94 6.16 8.05
N MET A 75 2.24 6.95 7.02
CA MET A 75 1.52 8.18 6.73
C MET A 75 0.47 7.87 5.67
N GLN A 76 -0.75 8.35 5.85
CA GLN A 76 -1.84 8.12 4.92
C GLN A 76 -2.49 9.46 4.57
N GLU A 77 -2.75 9.66 3.28
CA GLU A 77 -3.44 10.87 2.82
C GLU A 77 -4.35 10.54 1.64
N PRO A 78 -5.44 11.26 1.47
CA PRO A 78 -6.28 11.11 0.28
C PRO A 78 -5.48 11.43 -0.98
N ALA A 79 -5.79 10.71 -2.06
CA ALA A 79 -5.20 10.94 -3.36
C ALA A 79 -6.30 11.07 -4.40
N SER A 80 -6.00 11.73 -5.51
CA SER A 80 -6.95 11.85 -6.60
C SER A 80 -7.25 10.49 -7.18
N TYR A 81 -8.53 10.20 -7.45
CA TYR A 81 -8.92 8.95 -8.08
C TYR A 81 -8.25 8.80 -9.44
N LYS A 82 -7.66 7.64 -9.68
CA LYS A 82 -7.07 7.26 -10.96
C LYS A 82 -7.58 5.87 -11.34
N PRO A 83 -7.98 5.66 -12.59
CA PRO A 83 -8.46 4.35 -13.03
C PRO A 83 -7.27 3.40 -13.27
N LEU A 84 -6.64 2.96 -12.18
CA LEU A 84 -5.53 2.03 -12.25
C LEU A 84 -6.04 0.62 -12.52
N ARG A 85 -5.22 -0.18 -13.23
CA ARG A 85 -5.53 -1.58 -13.51
C ARG A 85 -4.65 -2.47 -12.68
N GLY A 86 -5.29 -3.33 -11.87
CA GLY A 86 -4.58 -4.30 -11.06
C GLY A 86 -3.71 -3.63 -10.01
N PHE A 87 -2.85 -4.41 -9.37
CA PHE A 87 -1.89 -3.91 -8.41
C PHE A 87 -0.49 -4.18 -8.94
N LYS A 88 0.39 -3.20 -8.88
CA LYS A 88 1.72 -3.29 -9.52
C LYS A 88 2.83 -3.12 -8.51
N ILE A 89 3.95 -3.76 -8.82
CA ILE A 89 5.21 -3.57 -8.10
C ILE A 89 6.10 -2.71 -9.00
N LEU A 90 6.38 -1.50 -8.55
CA LEU A 90 7.17 -0.54 -9.33
C LEU A 90 8.61 -0.44 -8.80
#